data_275195bc6451ed3fc3787bb0b2bc108c
#
_entry.id   275195bc6451ed3fc3787bb0b2bc108c
#
_cell.length_a   1.000
_cell.length_b   1.000
_cell.length_c   1.000
_cell.angle_alpha   90.00
_cell.angle_beta   90.00
_cell.angle_gamma   90.00
#
_symmetry.space_group_name_H-M   'P 1'
#
loop_
_entity.id
_entity.type
_entity.pdbx_description
1 polymer ?
#
loop_
_entity_poly.entity_id
_entity_poly.type
_entity_poly.pdbx_seq_one_letter_code
_entity_poly.pdbx_strand_id
1 'polypeptide(L)'
;LMVHEVLGVKIALGDHRSSFPTTQNVLDLLTQIRVGGMIAGKIGVLHIHLGNVTGAFEMFEEIVNRGFPIRHIRPTHCARDKYVFSKALEFAKRGGRIDITTGGSCCFESPADAVEAAWDAGIEPSIMTMSSDGHGSVPRFNEKGEMVGLGVGGVACNLRDLKKLIARGHAVEKVLPLLTRNVARGLGMKGKGEVSAGNSADLCLFD
;
A
#
# COMPACT_ATOMS: atom_id res chain seq x y z
N LEU A 1 17.42 -8.34 4.97
CA LEU A 1 16.24 -8.94 5.61
C LEU A 1 16.59 -9.91 6.79
N MET A 2 17.85 -10.00 7.16
CA MET A 2 18.28 -10.89 8.28
C MET A 2 17.80 -10.41 9.65
N VAL A 3 17.58 -9.11 9.83
CA VAL A 3 16.99 -8.56 11.06
C VAL A 3 15.52 -8.99 11.14
N HIS A 4 15.08 -9.49 12.31
CA HIS A 4 13.75 -10.12 12.47
C HIS A 4 12.61 -9.19 12.07
N GLU A 5 12.67 -7.93 12.47
CA GLU A 5 11.64 -6.92 12.26
C GLU A 5 11.59 -6.36 10.82
N VAL A 6 12.65 -6.58 10.03
CA VAL A 6 12.75 -6.08 8.65
C VAL A 6 12.08 -7.05 7.69
N LEU A 7 10.92 -6.68 7.15
CA LEU A 7 10.10 -7.50 6.25
C LEU A 7 10.36 -7.22 4.78
N GLY A 8 10.94 -6.07 4.47
CA GLY A 8 11.16 -5.62 3.08
C GLY A 8 11.97 -4.34 3.01
N VAL A 9 11.94 -3.71 1.86
CA VAL A 9 12.59 -2.42 1.56
C VAL A 9 11.55 -1.45 1.03
N LYS A 10 11.73 -0.16 1.28
CA LYS A 10 10.89 0.91 0.74
C LYS A 10 11.68 1.77 -0.24
N ILE A 11 11.06 2.10 -1.37
CA ILE A 11 11.52 3.13 -2.31
C ILE A 11 10.38 4.08 -2.68
N ALA A 12 10.71 5.18 -3.35
CA ALA A 12 9.73 6.06 -3.98
C ALA A 12 9.97 6.07 -5.50
N LEU A 13 8.87 5.99 -6.26
CA LEU A 13 8.87 6.10 -7.71
C LEU A 13 7.95 7.24 -8.13
N GLY A 14 8.40 8.03 -9.12
CA GLY A 14 7.58 9.07 -9.70
C GLY A 14 7.31 10.28 -8.79
N ASP A 15 8.08 10.46 -7.72
CA ASP A 15 8.05 11.65 -6.87
C ASP A 15 9.23 12.54 -7.23
N HIS A 16 8.99 13.84 -7.43
CA HIS A 16 10.04 14.83 -7.75
C HIS A 16 11.13 14.93 -6.68
N ARG A 17 10.85 14.44 -5.46
CA ARG A 17 11.78 14.42 -4.32
C ARG A 17 12.56 13.13 -4.21
N SER A 18 12.35 12.17 -5.12
CA SER A 18 12.97 10.86 -5.09
C SER A 18 13.94 10.65 -6.25
N SER A 19 14.73 9.58 -6.17
CA SER A 19 15.51 9.09 -7.29
C SER A 19 14.60 8.60 -8.42
N PHE A 20 15.11 8.60 -9.65
CA PHE A 20 14.44 8.06 -10.83
C PHE A 20 15.13 6.75 -11.26
N PRO A 21 14.88 5.62 -10.58
CA PRO A 21 15.50 4.35 -10.94
C PRO A 21 14.94 3.84 -12.27
N THR A 22 15.78 3.17 -13.03
CA THR A 22 15.35 2.44 -14.24
C THR A 22 14.61 1.15 -13.85
N THR A 23 13.88 0.55 -14.80
CA THR A 23 13.27 -0.78 -14.62
C THR A 23 14.29 -1.81 -14.15
N GLN A 24 15.51 -1.77 -14.69
CA GLN A 24 16.57 -2.71 -14.31
C GLN A 24 17.02 -2.49 -12.86
N ASN A 25 17.18 -1.25 -12.41
CA ASN A 25 17.54 -0.97 -11.02
C ASN A 25 16.49 -1.53 -10.05
N VAL A 26 15.20 -1.37 -10.38
CA VAL A 26 14.09 -1.89 -9.56
C VAL A 26 14.05 -3.42 -9.58
N LEU A 27 14.29 -4.04 -10.74
CA LEU A 27 14.34 -5.49 -10.86
C LEU A 27 15.53 -6.09 -10.07
N ASP A 28 16.70 -5.47 -10.12
CA ASP A 28 17.87 -5.89 -9.34
C ASP A 28 17.60 -5.82 -7.83
N LEU A 29 16.98 -4.73 -7.38
CA LEU A 29 16.57 -4.58 -5.99
C LEU A 29 15.54 -5.63 -5.58
N LEU A 30 14.51 -5.86 -6.39
CA LEU A 30 13.49 -6.89 -6.17
C LEU A 30 14.10 -8.29 -6.09
N THR A 31 15.10 -8.59 -6.93
CA THR A 31 15.82 -9.86 -6.92
C THR A 31 16.56 -10.06 -5.59
N GLN A 32 17.27 -9.03 -5.12
CA GLN A 32 17.97 -9.08 -3.83
C GLN A 32 16.99 -9.24 -2.66
N ILE A 33 15.87 -8.50 -2.67
CA ILE A 33 14.83 -8.59 -1.66
C ILE A 33 14.22 -10.00 -1.62
N ARG A 34 13.93 -10.58 -2.78
CA ARG A 34 13.39 -11.93 -2.88
C ARG A 34 14.36 -12.96 -2.33
N VAL A 35 15.64 -12.91 -2.72
CA VAL A 35 16.68 -13.81 -2.23
C VAL A 35 16.87 -13.64 -0.72
N GLY A 36 17.01 -12.41 -0.23
CA GLY A 36 17.13 -12.13 1.20
C GLY A 36 15.89 -12.59 2.00
N GLY A 37 14.71 -12.49 1.41
CA GLY A 37 13.47 -13.01 1.99
C GLY A 37 13.50 -14.53 2.10
N MET A 38 13.89 -15.25 1.05
CA MET A 38 14.02 -16.71 1.06
C MET A 38 15.00 -17.19 2.14
N ILE A 39 16.18 -16.56 2.22
CA ILE A 39 17.20 -16.91 3.23
C ILE A 39 16.68 -16.65 4.66
N ALA A 40 15.93 -15.56 4.85
CA ALA A 40 15.41 -15.16 6.16
C ALA A 40 14.05 -15.81 6.53
N GLY A 41 13.48 -16.67 5.68
CA GLY A 41 12.16 -17.28 5.88
C GLY A 41 11.00 -16.27 5.80
N LYS A 42 11.17 -15.21 5.02
CA LYS A 42 10.20 -14.12 4.82
C LYS A 42 9.75 -14.02 3.37
N ILE A 43 8.64 -13.33 3.10
CA ILE A 43 8.24 -13.04 1.72
C ILE A 43 9.30 -12.18 1.03
N GLY A 44 9.75 -11.11 1.69
CA GLY A 44 10.59 -10.08 1.08
C GLY A 44 9.78 -9.22 0.11
N VAL A 45 9.38 -8.04 0.52
CA VAL A 45 8.55 -7.14 -0.27
C VAL A 45 9.27 -5.83 -0.58
N LEU A 46 9.03 -5.28 -1.75
CA LEU A 46 9.38 -3.92 -2.11
C LEU A 46 8.13 -3.06 -1.95
N HIS A 47 8.13 -2.22 -0.91
CA HIS A 47 7.06 -1.24 -0.68
C HIS A 47 7.39 0.04 -1.46
N ILE A 48 6.44 0.49 -2.30
CA ILE A 48 6.72 1.51 -3.30
C ILE A 48 5.77 2.68 -3.12
N HIS A 49 6.30 3.81 -2.66
CA HIS A 49 5.59 5.09 -2.72
C HIS A 49 5.42 5.50 -4.19
N LEU A 50 4.17 5.67 -4.61
CA LEU A 50 3.84 6.21 -5.92
C LEU A 50 3.70 7.73 -5.83
N GLY A 51 4.49 8.45 -6.63
CA GLY A 51 4.35 9.88 -6.86
C GLY A 51 3.35 10.18 -7.98
N ASN A 52 3.42 11.40 -8.51
CA ASN A 52 2.53 11.89 -9.57
C ASN A 52 3.14 11.74 -10.97
N VAL A 53 4.37 11.25 -11.08
CA VAL A 53 5.03 11.00 -12.37
C VAL A 53 4.56 9.66 -12.90
N THR A 54 4.16 9.63 -14.17
CA THR A 54 3.70 8.42 -14.87
C THR A 54 4.82 7.40 -15.10
N GLY A 55 4.48 6.15 -15.38
CA GLY A 55 5.43 5.12 -15.78
C GLY A 55 5.74 4.06 -14.73
N ALA A 56 5.31 4.24 -13.46
CA ALA A 56 5.61 3.27 -12.40
C ALA A 56 4.92 1.91 -12.63
N PHE A 57 3.66 1.91 -13.04
CA PHE A 57 2.92 0.67 -13.31
C PHE A 57 3.39 -0.03 -14.59
N GLU A 58 3.76 0.73 -15.62
CA GLU A 58 4.37 0.20 -16.84
C GLU A 58 5.69 -0.53 -16.52
N MET A 59 6.49 0.03 -15.60
CA MET A 59 7.68 -0.64 -15.08
C MET A 59 7.34 -1.95 -14.36
N PHE A 60 6.28 -1.97 -13.52
CA PHE A 60 5.84 -3.19 -12.83
C PHE A 60 5.36 -4.24 -13.83
N GLU A 61 4.62 -3.84 -14.86
CA GLU A 61 4.18 -4.74 -15.93
C GLU A 61 5.36 -5.35 -16.67
N GLU A 62 6.36 -4.55 -17.02
CA GLU A 62 7.58 -5.03 -17.67
C GLU A 62 8.29 -6.07 -16.79
N ILE A 63 8.48 -5.79 -15.50
CA ILE A 63 9.11 -6.70 -14.54
C ILE A 63 8.34 -8.02 -14.42
N VAL A 64 7.02 -7.95 -14.30
CA VAL A 64 6.16 -9.14 -14.20
C VAL A 64 6.16 -9.93 -15.50
N ASN A 65 6.16 -9.27 -16.66
CA ASN A 65 6.22 -9.93 -17.97
C ASN A 65 7.56 -10.61 -18.22
N ARG A 66 8.64 -10.18 -17.57
CA ARG A 66 9.94 -10.91 -17.52
C ARG A 66 9.90 -12.13 -16.60
N GLY A 67 8.77 -12.44 -15.97
CA GLY A 67 8.58 -13.61 -15.10
C GLY A 67 8.84 -13.37 -13.61
N PHE A 68 9.08 -12.12 -13.19
CA PHE A 68 9.26 -11.83 -11.77
C PHE A 68 7.91 -11.92 -11.02
N PRO A 69 7.86 -12.60 -9.81
CA PRO A 69 6.60 -12.81 -9.12
C PRO A 69 5.99 -11.51 -8.57
N ILE A 70 4.79 -11.17 -9.02
CA ILE A 70 4.05 -9.94 -8.68
C ILE A 70 3.86 -9.73 -7.17
N ARG A 71 3.83 -10.81 -6.38
CA ARG A 71 3.62 -10.76 -4.92
C ARG A 71 4.67 -9.97 -4.13
N HIS A 72 5.84 -9.70 -4.71
CA HIS A 72 6.91 -8.94 -4.07
C HIS A 72 6.75 -7.42 -4.26
N ILE A 73 5.91 -6.98 -5.20
CA ILE A 73 5.68 -5.57 -5.55
C ILE A 73 4.49 -5.05 -4.74
N ARG A 74 4.69 -3.99 -3.96
CA ARG A 74 3.70 -3.42 -3.02
C ARG A 74 3.57 -1.91 -3.22
N PRO A 75 2.83 -1.46 -4.24
CA PRO A 75 2.55 -0.04 -4.42
C PRO A 75 1.63 0.48 -3.32
N THR A 76 1.93 1.69 -2.81
CA THR A 76 1.04 2.48 -1.95
C THR A 76 0.67 3.80 -2.63
N HIS A 77 -0.30 4.52 -2.09
CA HIS A 77 -0.91 5.71 -2.68
C HIS A 77 -1.63 5.43 -4.01
N CYS A 78 -2.19 4.23 -4.15
CA CYS A 78 -2.82 3.79 -5.39
C CYS A 78 -4.05 4.59 -5.83
N ALA A 79 -4.63 5.43 -4.95
CA ALA A 79 -5.71 6.35 -5.28
C ALA A 79 -5.27 7.82 -5.29
N ARG A 80 -3.97 8.11 -5.43
CA ARG A 80 -3.43 9.48 -5.41
C ARG A 80 -4.01 10.37 -6.51
N ASP A 81 -4.12 9.86 -7.72
CA ASP A 81 -4.78 10.47 -8.86
C ASP A 81 -5.50 9.43 -9.72
N LYS A 82 -6.31 9.89 -10.67
CA LYS A 82 -7.16 9.00 -11.48
C LYS A 82 -6.35 8.06 -12.38
N TYR A 83 -5.20 8.51 -12.91
CA TYR A 83 -4.34 7.67 -13.74
C TYR A 83 -3.71 6.54 -12.91
N VAL A 84 -3.10 6.89 -11.77
CA VAL A 84 -2.52 5.91 -10.84
C VAL A 84 -3.58 4.92 -10.37
N PHE A 85 -4.79 5.39 -10.05
CA PHE A 85 -5.88 4.51 -9.63
C PHE A 85 -6.29 3.51 -10.72
N SER A 86 -6.47 3.97 -11.97
CA SER A 86 -6.83 3.08 -13.07
C SER A 86 -5.76 1.99 -13.30
N LYS A 87 -4.49 2.36 -13.25
CA LYS A 87 -3.36 1.44 -13.38
C LYS A 87 -3.24 0.47 -12.20
N ALA A 88 -3.55 0.95 -10.99
CA ALA A 88 -3.59 0.10 -9.80
C ALA A 88 -4.68 -0.98 -9.92
N LEU A 89 -5.84 -0.66 -10.49
CA LEU A 89 -6.90 -1.65 -10.75
C LEU A 89 -6.44 -2.72 -11.78
N GLU A 90 -5.78 -2.30 -12.86
CA GLU A 90 -5.21 -3.23 -13.85
C GLU A 90 -4.17 -4.17 -13.19
N PHE A 91 -3.28 -3.61 -12.39
CA PHE A 91 -2.28 -4.37 -11.63
C PHE A 91 -2.92 -5.35 -10.64
N ALA A 92 -3.97 -4.91 -9.93
CA ALA A 92 -4.71 -5.76 -8.99
C ALA A 92 -5.42 -6.93 -9.69
N LYS A 93 -6.03 -6.71 -10.87
CA LYS A 93 -6.65 -7.77 -11.69
C LYS A 93 -5.65 -8.84 -12.14
N ARG A 94 -4.35 -8.51 -12.19
CA ARG A 94 -3.27 -9.46 -12.44
C ARG A 94 -2.78 -10.18 -11.18
N GLY A 95 -3.42 -9.98 -10.03
CA GLY A 95 -3.06 -10.57 -8.74
C GLY A 95 -2.08 -9.75 -7.91
N GLY A 96 -1.79 -8.53 -8.31
CA GLY A 96 -1.03 -7.56 -7.49
C GLY A 96 -1.84 -7.11 -6.28
N ARG A 97 -1.17 -6.70 -5.22
CA ARG A 97 -1.82 -6.09 -4.06
C ARG A 97 -1.69 -4.58 -4.14
N ILE A 98 -2.75 -3.88 -3.83
CA ILE A 98 -2.81 -2.41 -3.84
C ILE A 98 -3.10 -1.86 -2.46
N ASP A 99 -2.60 -0.65 -2.20
CA ASP A 99 -2.79 0.04 -0.93
C ASP A 99 -3.40 1.43 -1.15
N ILE A 100 -4.50 1.69 -0.45
CA ILE A 100 -5.19 2.97 -0.46
C ILE A 100 -4.77 3.75 0.78
N THR A 101 -4.12 4.89 0.58
CA THR A 101 -3.66 5.73 1.68
C THR A 101 -4.77 6.62 2.20
N THR A 102 -5.01 6.59 3.51
CA THR A 102 -6.05 7.39 4.19
C THR A 102 -5.56 8.76 4.65
N GLY A 103 -4.25 8.94 4.78
CA GLY A 103 -3.62 10.19 5.25
C GLY A 103 -3.03 11.07 4.16
N GLY A 104 -3.15 10.69 2.88
CA GLY A 104 -2.54 11.39 1.76
C GLY A 104 -3.55 11.94 0.75
N SER A 105 -3.03 12.36 -0.41
CA SER A 105 -3.86 12.79 -1.55
C SER A 105 -4.71 11.64 -2.08
N CYS A 106 -5.96 11.94 -2.41
CA CYS A 106 -6.90 11.00 -2.99
C CYS A 106 -7.67 11.68 -4.14
N CYS A 107 -7.85 10.98 -5.25
CA CYS A 107 -8.59 11.48 -6.40
C CYS A 107 -10.11 11.32 -6.28
N PHE A 108 -10.58 10.79 -5.17
CA PHE A 108 -11.98 10.71 -4.76
C PHE A 108 -12.23 11.71 -3.60
N GLU A 109 -13.48 11.88 -3.22
CA GLU A 109 -13.86 12.72 -2.08
C GLU A 109 -13.22 12.22 -0.77
N SER A 110 -13.11 10.90 -0.63
CA SER A 110 -12.40 10.27 0.49
C SER A 110 -11.74 8.95 0.07
N PRO A 111 -10.75 8.46 0.85
CA PRO A 111 -10.18 7.13 0.64
C PRO A 111 -11.21 5.99 0.73
N ALA A 112 -12.28 6.17 1.52
CA ALA A 112 -13.38 5.21 1.57
C ALA A 112 -14.07 5.06 0.20
N ASP A 113 -14.28 6.18 -0.54
CA ASP A 113 -14.84 6.14 -1.89
C ASP A 113 -13.91 5.41 -2.88
N ALA A 114 -12.59 5.58 -2.72
CA ALA A 114 -11.62 4.86 -3.53
C ALA A 114 -11.67 3.34 -3.29
N VAL A 115 -11.87 2.93 -2.02
CA VAL A 115 -12.04 1.50 -1.67
C VAL A 115 -13.30 0.93 -2.32
N GLU A 116 -14.44 1.62 -2.21
CA GLU A 116 -15.70 1.21 -2.83
C GLU A 116 -15.57 1.14 -4.35
N ALA A 117 -14.98 2.16 -4.98
CA ALA A 117 -14.75 2.17 -6.42
C ALA A 117 -13.86 1.00 -6.90
N ALA A 118 -12.87 0.60 -6.09
CA ALA A 118 -12.07 -0.58 -6.39
C ALA A 118 -12.89 -1.87 -6.30
N TRP A 119 -13.76 -2.00 -5.29
CA TRP A 119 -14.68 -3.16 -5.19
C TRP A 119 -15.68 -3.21 -6.35
N ASP A 120 -16.24 -2.07 -6.73
CA ASP A 120 -17.17 -1.96 -7.88
C ASP A 120 -16.48 -2.31 -9.22
N ALA A 121 -15.16 -2.04 -9.31
CA ALA A 121 -14.34 -2.47 -10.44
C ALA A 121 -13.95 -3.97 -10.40
N GLY A 122 -14.48 -4.73 -9.42
CA GLY A 122 -14.26 -6.18 -9.27
C GLY A 122 -12.96 -6.56 -8.56
N ILE A 123 -12.34 -5.64 -7.82
CA ILE A 123 -11.14 -5.98 -7.05
C ILE A 123 -11.53 -6.67 -5.74
N GLU A 124 -10.96 -7.84 -5.52
CA GLU A 124 -11.19 -8.62 -4.32
C GLU A 124 -10.67 -7.90 -3.06
N PRO A 125 -11.49 -7.72 -2.00
CA PRO A 125 -11.06 -7.07 -0.76
C PRO A 125 -9.78 -7.68 -0.17
N SER A 126 -9.54 -8.98 -0.36
CA SER A 126 -8.42 -9.71 0.22
C SER A 126 -7.04 -9.31 -0.30
N ILE A 127 -6.97 -8.64 -1.45
CA ILE A 127 -5.71 -8.14 -2.03
C ILE A 127 -5.53 -6.64 -1.83
N MET A 128 -6.45 -5.99 -1.12
CA MET A 128 -6.40 -4.57 -0.80
C MET A 128 -5.95 -4.33 0.64
N THR A 129 -5.26 -3.22 0.85
CA THR A 129 -4.93 -2.70 2.18
C THR A 129 -5.25 -1.21 2.26
N MET A 130 -5.38 -0.70 3.47
CA MET A 130 -5.40 0.72 3.77
C MET A 130 -4.22 1.05 4.67
N SER A 131 -3.60 2.20 4.45
CA SER A 131 -2.49 2.70 5.28
C SER A 131 -2.65 4.19 5.57
N SER A 132 -2.08 4.64 6.69
CA SER A 132 -2.22 6.04 7.13
C SER A 132 -1.17 6.97 6.53
N ASP A 133 -0.06 6.44 6.04
CA ASP A 133 1.18 7.21 5.84
C ASP A 133 1.58 7.99 7.11
N GLY A 134 1.24 7.42 8.27
CA GLY A 134 1.48 8.03 9.57
C GLY A 134 2.96 8.28 9.81
N HIS A 135 3.26 9.43 10.42
CA HIS A 135 4.61 9.96 10.60
C HIS A 135 5.34 10.28 9.28
N GLY A 136 4.69 10.09 8.13
CA GLY A 136 5.18 10.57 6.85
C GLY A 136 5.12 12.10 6.75
N SER A 137 5.97 12.69 5.90
CA SER A 137 5.95 14.13 5.64
C SER A 137 4.78 14.49 4.74
N VAL A 138 3.93 15.42 5.22
CA VAL A 138 2.79 15.94 4.47
C VAL A 138 3.13 17.36 3.99
N PRO A 139 3.34 17.58 2.68
CA PRO A 139 3.60 18.92 2.16
C PRO A 139 2.42 19.86 2.43
N ARG A 140 2.72 21.08 2.84
CA ARG A 140 1.76 22.17 2.98
C ARG A 140 1.99 23.17 1.86
N PHE A 141 0.91 23.53 1.16
CA PHE A 141 0.96 24.47 0.05
C PHE A 141 0.17 25.74 0.43
N ASN A 142 0.62 26.91 -0.06
CA ASN A 142 -0.13 28.14 0.01
C ASN A 142 -1.17 28.21 -1.14
N GLU A 143 -1.94 29.31 -1.17
CA GLU A 143 -2.95 29.54 -2.21
C GLU A 143 -2.38 29.61 -3.64
N LYS A 144 -1.07 29.88 -3.77
CA LYS A 144 -0.36 29.92 -5.06
C LYS A 144 0.19 28.55 -5.48
N GLY A 145 -0.01 27.48 -4.67
CA GLY A 145 0.53 26.15 -4.92
C GLY A 145 2.01 26.01 -4.57
N GLU A 146 2.62 26.97 -3.88
CA GLU A 146 4.01 26.90 -3.44
C GLU A 146 4.10 26.12 -2.11
N MET A 147 5.08 25.23 -2.00
CA MET A 147 5.31 24.47 -0.76
C MET A 147 5.86 25.40 0.34
N VAL A 148 5.08 25.63 1.37
CA VAL A 148 5.43 26.53 2.49
C VAL A 148 5.89 25.78 3.75
N GLY A 149 5.88 24.46 3.74
CA GLY A 149 6.36 23.66 4.86
C GLY A 149 5.95 22.21 4.79
N LEU A 150 6.32 21.46 5.82
CA LEU A 150 5.97 20.06 5.99
C LEU A 150 5.18 19.90 7.30
N GLY A 151 4.14 19.10 7.25
CA GLY A 151 3.44 18.56 8.40
C GLY A 151 3.84 17.09 8.63
N VAL A 152 3.30 16.52 9.69
CA VAL A 152 3.44 15.09 10.01
C VAL A 152 2.08 14.42 9.88
N GLY A 153 2.01 13.31 9.15
CA GLY A 153 0.79 12.53 8.97
C GLY A 153 0.35 11.87 10.28
N GLY A 154 -0.96 11.93 10.56
CA GLY A 154 -1.56 11.23 11.70
C GLY A 154 -1.95 9.80 11.36
N VAL A 155 -2.06 8.94 12.38
CA VAL A 155 -2.47 7.53 12.19
C VAL A 155 -3.99 7.33 12.31
N ALA A 156 -4.71 8.26 12.93
CA ALA A 156 -6.16 8.16 13.18
C ALA A 156 -7.03 8.16 11.91
N CYS A 157 -6.45 8.59 10.77
CA CYS A 157 -7.15 8.60 9.49
C CYS A 157 -7.61 7.19 9.06
N ASN A 158 -6.85 6.14 9.38
CA ASN A 158 -7.26 4.77 9.13
C ASN A 158 -8.60 4.43 9.80
N LEU A 159 -8.75 4.75 11.09
CA LEU A 159 -9.98 4.49 11.83
C LEU A 159 -11.15 5.34 11.30
N ARG A 160 -10.89 6.59 10.94
CA ARG A 160 -11.89 7.48 10.35
C ARG A 160 -12.49 6.89 9.07
N ASP A 161 -11.66 6.42 8.14
CA ASP A 161 -12.15 5.89 6.87
C ASP A 161 -12.72 4.47 7.03
N LEU A 162 -12.21 3.67 7.98
CA LEU A 162 -12.85 2.42 8.41
C LEU A 162 -14.29 2.66 8.91
N LYS A 163 -14.47 3.62 9.84
CA LYS A 163 -15.79 3.99 10.37
C LYS A 163 -16.74 4.47 9.27
N LYS A 164 -16.24 5.22 8.27
CA LYS A 164 -17.05 5.64 7.11
C LYS A 164 -17.60 4.45 6.33
N LEU A 165 -16.76 3.47 6.02
CA LEU A 165 -17.19 2.26 5.29
C LEU A 165 -18.23 1.48 6.10
N ILE A 166 -18.05 1.33 7.41
CA ILE A 166 -19.02 0.66 8.29
C ILE A 166 -20.34 1.44 8.33
N ALA A 167 -20.30 2.76 8.48
CA ALA A 167 -21.49 3.62 8.48
C ALA A 167 -22.27 3.58 7.16
N ARG A 168 -21.63 3.24 6.05
CA ARG A 168 -22.26 3.01 4.75
C ARG A 168 -22.86 1.61 4.59
N GLY A 169 -22.81 0.77 5.63
CA GLY A 169 -23.42 -0.55 5.66
C GLY A 169 -22.50 -1.71 5.27
N HIS A 170 -21.21 -1.47 5.07
CA HIS A 170 -20.28 -2.58 4.83
C HIS A 170 -20.01 -3.36 6.12
N ALA A 171 -20.05 -4.69 6.04
CA ALA A 171 -19.77 -5.57 7.16
C ALA A 171 -18.34 -5.38 7.69
N VAL A 172 -18.17 -5.39 9.02
CA VAL A 172 -16.87 -5.23 9.68
C VAL A 172 -15.87 -6.29 9.20
N GLU A 173 -16.35 -7.51 8.97
CA GLU A 173 -15.56 -8.65 8.47
C GLU A 173 -15.01 -8.43 7.06
N LYS A 174 -15.61 -7.54 6.26
CA LYS A 174 -15.12 -7.13 4.95
C LYS A 174 -14.13 -5.98 5.05
N VAL A 175 -14.37 -5.03 5.96
CA VAL A 175 -13.63 -3.75 6.02
C VAL A 175 -12.40 -3.85 6.92
N LEU A 176 -12.52 -4.41 8.12
CA LEU A 176 -11.42 -4.50 9.09
C LEU A 176 -10.18 -5.24 8.54
N PRO A 177 -10.32 -6.31 7.73
CA PRO A 177 -9.18 -6.98 7.11
C PRO A 177 -8.26 -6.07 6.30
N LEU A 178 -8.74 -4.95 5.75
CA LEU A 178 -7.92 -3.98 5.00
C LEU A 178 -6.80 -3.37 5.86
N LEU A 179 -7.00 -3.31 7.19
CA LEU A 179 -6.04 -2.77 8.17
C LEU A 179 -5.31 -3.86 8.98
N THR A 180 -5.75 -5.11 8.90
CA THR A 180 -5.29 -6.18 9.79
C THR A 180 -4.82 -7.41 9.00
N ARG A 181 -5.68 -8.36 8.75
CA ARG A 181 -5.38 -9.65 8.12
C ARG A 181 -4.71 -9.52 6.75
N ASN A 182 -5.18 -8.60 5.91
CA ASN A 182 -4.63 -8.44 4.57
C ASN A 182 -3.21 -7.87 4.62
N VAL A 183 -2.94 -6.97 5.56
CA VAL A 183 -1.60 -6.43 5.83
C VAL A 183 -0.68 -7.56 6.28
N ALA A 184 -1.09 -8.32 7.32
CA ALA A 184 -0.30 -9.42 7.85
C ALA A 184 0.02 -10.48 6.78
N ARG A 185 -0.99 -10.91 6.01
CA ARG A 185 -0.82 -11.86 4.89
C ARG A 185 0.08 -11.29 3.80
N GLY A 186 -0.11 -10.01 3.46
CA GLY A 186 0.69 -9.32 2.46
C GLY A 186 2.18 -9.24 2.81
N LEU A 187 2.49 -9.09 4.08
CA LEU A 187 3.86 -9.01 4.61
C LEU A 187 4.42 -10.35 5.09
N GLY A 188 3.60 -11.42 5.09
CA GLY A 188 4.01 -12.74 5.58
C GLY A 188 4.17 -12.82 7.10
N MET A 189 3.44 -11.99 7.84
CA MET A 189 3.47 -11.97 9.32
C MET A 189 2.60 -13.11 9.86
N LYS A 190 3.24 -14.21 10.23
CA LYS A 190 2.56 -15.38 10.81
C LYS A 190 2.01 -15.04 12.20
N GLY A 191 0.81 -15.56 12.49
CA GLY A 191 0.16 -15.39 13.79
C GLY A 191 -0.30 -13.96 14.10
N LYS A 192 -0.48 -13.11 13.08
CA LYS A 192 -0.91 -11.71 13.23
C LYS A 192 -2.09 -11.37 12.32
N GLY A 193 -2.81 -10.29 12.68
CA GLY A 193 -3.89 -9.73 11.88
C GLY A 193 -5.25 -10.38 12.07
N GLU A 194 -5.36 -11.40 12.90
CA GLU A 194 -6.61 -12.09 13.24
C GLU A 194 -6.62 -12.48 14.72
N VAL A 195 -7.78 -12.39 15.36
CA VAL A 195 -8.00 -12.92 16.71
C VAL A 195 -8.28 -14.41 16.57
N SER A 196 -7.29 -15.24 16.90
CA SER A 196 -7.38 -16.70 16.81
C SER A 196 -6.48 -17.35 17.86
N ALA A 197 -6.86 -18.54 18.34
CA ALA A 197 -6.04 -19.30 19.27
C ALA A 197 -4.65 -19.59 18.66
N GLY A 198 -3.60 -19.35 19.42
CA GLY A 198 -2.21 -19.52 18.99
C GLY A 198 -1.59 -18.31 18.27
N ASN A 199 -2.37 -17.27 17.95
CA ASN A 199 -1.85 -16.02 17.41
C ASN A 199 -1.34 -15.09 18.53
N SER A 200 -0.52 -14.12 18.14
CA SER A 200 -0.08 -13.04 19.05
C SER A 200 -1.26 -12.21 19.52
N ALA A 201 -1.29 -11.87 20.80
CA ALA A 201 -2.31 -11.00 21.40
C ALA A 201 -2.00 -9.50 21.20
N ASP A 202 -1.67 -9.11 19.99
CA ASP A 202 -1.50 -7.69 19.61
C ASP A 202 -2.89 -7.12 19.32
N LEU A 203 -3.54 -6.63 20.37
CA LEU A 203 -4.95 -6.21 20.35
C LEU A 203 -5.06 -4.69 20.47
N CYS A 204 -5.99 -4.11 19.73
CA CYS A 204 -6.39 -2.72 19.85
C CYS A 204 -7.89 -2.66 20.14
N LEU A 205 -8.27 -1.96 21.21
CA LEU A 205 -9.66 -1.69 21.55
C LEU A 205 -9.98 -0.25 21.14
N PHE A 206 -11.05 -0.08 20.41
CA PHE A 206 -11.56 1.24 20.00
C PHE A 206 -13.08 1.24 19.96
N ASP A 207 -13.66 2.41 20.16
CA ASP A 207 -15.09 2.72 20.11
C ASP A 207 -15.50 3.41 18.79
#